data_9d811f72a427fcfb838f566a0c2a3924
#
_entry.id   9d811f72a427fcfb838f566a0c2a3924
#
_cell.length_a   1.000
_cell.length_b   1.000
_cell.length_c   1.000
_cell.angle_alpha   90.00
_cell.angle_beta   90.00
_cell.angle_gamma   90.00
#
_symmetry.space_group_name_H-M   'P 1'
#
loop_
_entity.id
_entity.type
_entity.pdbx_description
1 polymer ?
#
loop_
_entity_poly.entity_id
_entity_poly.type
_entity_poly.pdbx_seq_one_letter_code
_entity_poly.pdbx_strand_id
1 'polypeptide(L)'
;MCGIFAYKGNTYRWNDLKPHVDKIQYRGPDNSHEKQINANTIFAFHRLAIIGTSEDGDQPLFHPEDGGISIVCNGEIYNYVILAKKYGIDLKSGSDCEIILHLYKRFGIKKTIESLDGVFMFVLNDQNKQELFAGRDPFGVRPGFVGRKGHEIMFASEAKPLIGLCDKIDQFSPGHWWQLSTDKFSKYNFNNDIDLNETNELSILEGIREKLTDAVQKRMMAEREIGSLLSGGLDSSLISALVNQFHTGPTLKTFSIGMPGSIDLDYAQIVANHIGTDHHQIQISKEAFLDAIETVIYNIESFDTTTVRASVGNYLVSKYIRENSDCKVIFNGDGSDEVCGGYVYMKNAPTENDFQLECNRLVDEIHWFDVLRSDRSISSNGLEARTPFLDKAFVQYYLSIPAKMKTFDGKLRLEKYLLRKAFDQSELLPESVLWRRKCAFSDGVSAKDNSWHHVIQSFVDSKISDEEYKTKSKAYVHCKPILKESYYYRKVFESFFGKQEKLIPHFWMPKWVETNDPSAREMTGYLE
;
A
#
# COMPACT_ATOMS: atom_id res chain seq x y z
N MET A 1 0.68 -7.92 -8.29
CA MET A 1 1.23 -8.16 -6.92
C MET A 1 1.22 -9.63 -6.62
N CYS A 2 2.38 -10.21 -6.40
CA CYS A 2 2.53 -11.64 -6.21
C CYS A 2 2.35 -12.06 -4.74
N GLY A 3 2.18 -13.37 -4.51
CA GLY A 3 2.27 -13.99 -3.20
C GLY A 3 3.60 -14.73 -3.08
N ILE A 4 4.44 -14.38 -2.11
CA ILE A 4 5.65 -15.13 -1.81
C ILE A 4 5.56 -15.83 -0.47
N PHE A 5 6.23 -16.99 -0.40
CA PHE A 5 6.45 -17.72 0.83
C PHE A 5 7.85 -18.35 0.80
N ALA A 6 8.55 -18.28 1.92
CA ALA A 6 9.85 -18.92 2.10
C ALA A 6 9.92 -19.56 3.48
N TYR A 7 10.39 -20.81 3.52
CA TYR A 7 10.60 -21.58 4.74
C TYR A 7 12.04 -22.05 4.84
N LYS A 8 12.64 -21.87 6.02
CA LYS A 8 13.95 -22.43 6.40
C LYS A 8 13.79 -23.19 7.71
N GLY A 9 13.86 -24.53 7.61
CA GLY A 9 13.68 -25.41 8.77
C GLY A 9 13.65 -26.89 8.38
N ASN A 10 13.36 -27.75 9.36
CA ASN A 10 13.33 -29.21 9.17
C ASN A 10 12.00 -29.84 9.64
N THR A 11 11.13 -29.07 10.29
CA THR A 11 9.88 -29.60 10.86
C THR A 11 8.83 -29.90 9.77
N TYR A 12 8.69 -28.99 8.79
CA TYR A 12 7.62 -29.04 7.81
C TYR A 12 8.11 -29.53 6.45
N ARG A 13 7.26 -30.36 5.80
CA ARG A 13 7.37 -30.72 4.39
C ARG A 13 6.42 -29.84 3.56
N TRP A 14 6.60 -29.84 2.24
CA TRP A 14 5.73 -29.05 1.35
C TRP A 14 4.24 -29.33 1.56
N ASN A 15 3.85 -30.60 1.73
CA ASN A 15 2.45 -30.96 1.95
C ASN A 15 1.85 -30.34 3.23
N ASP A 16 2.67 -30.07 4.25
CA ASP A 16 2.23 -29.41 5.48
C ASP A 16 2.08 -27.90 5.25
N LEU A 17 2.94 -27.32 4.42
CA LEU A 17 2.99 -25.87 4.12
C LEU A 17 1.94 -25.43 3.09
N LYS A 18 1.71 -26.28 2.07
CA LYS A 18 0.84 -25.92 0.93
C LYS A 18 -0.54 -25.38 1.32
N PRO A 19 -1.32 -25.98 2.25
CA PRO A 19 -2.63 -25.42 2.63
C PRO A 19 -2.56 -24.03 3.27
N HIS A 20 -1.40 -23.66 3.81
CA HIS A 20 -1.14 -22.34 4.35
C HIS A 20 -0.74 -21.34 3.27
N VAL A 21 0.13 -21.76 2.35
CA VAL A 21 0.59 -20.94 1.22
C VAL A 21 -0.56 -20.60 0.28
N ASP A 22 -1.44 -21.55 0.00
CA ASP A 22 -2.61 -21.36 -0.88
C ASP A 22 -3.58 -20.26 -0.36
N LYS A 23 -3.52 -19.90 0.94
CA LYS A 23 -4.32 -18.79 1.48
C LYS A 23 -4.03 -17.43 0.85
N ILE A 24 -2.90 -17.28 0.14
CA ILE A 24 -2.53 -16.04 -0.57
C ILE A 24 -2.47 -16.21 -2.09
N GLN A 25 -3.03 -17.29 -2.63
CA GLN A 25 -3.04 -17.56 -4.08
C GLN A 25 -3.74 -16.45 -4.88
N TYR A 26 -4.74 -15.82 -4.30
CA TYR A 26 -5.48 -14.72 -4.94
C TYR A 26 -4.61 -13.51 -5.29
N ARG A 27 -3.46 -13.32 -4.62
CA ARG A 27 -2.50 -12.25 -4.95
C ARG A 27 -1.88 -12.45 -6.32
N GLY A 28 -1.67 -13.71 -6.71
CA GLY A 28 -1.07 -14.08 -7.99
C GLY A 28 -1.82 -15.25 -8.62
N PRO A 29 -2.96 -14.98 -9.28
CA PRO A 29 -3.82 -16.03 -9.80
C PRO A 29 -3.34 -16.65 -11.12
N ASP A 30 -2.33 -16.07 -11.78
CA ASP A 30 -1.93 -16.47 -13.12
C ASP A 30 -1.15 -17.79 -13.10
N ASN A 31 -0.24 -17.96 -12.13
CA ASN A 31 0.56 -19.19 -11.99
C ASN A 31 0.98 -19.43 -10.54
N SER A 32 1.32 -20.67 -10.18
CA SER A 32 1.80 -21.05 -8.85
C SER A 32 2.93 -22.05 -8.95
N HIS A 33 4.05 -21.75 -8.30
CA HIS A 33 5.23 -22.60 -8.28
C HIS A 33 5.78 -22.78 -6.87
N GLU A 34 6.33 -23.95 -6.63
CA GLU A 34 7.14 -24.25 -5.46
C GLU A 34 8.44 -24.93 -5.84
N LYS A 35 9.46 -24.70 -5.04
CA LYS A 35 10.77 -25.34 -5.22
C LYS A 35 11.41 -25.66 -3.89
N GLN A 36 11.82 -26.91 -3.74
CA GLN A 36 12.80 -27.30 -2.72
C GLN A 36 14.16 -26.77 -3.16
N ILE A 37 14.64 -25.71 -2.50
CA ILE A 37 15.91 -25.04 -2.86
C ILE A 37 17.11 -25.87 -2.38
N ASN A 38 17.02 -26.38 -1.16
CA ASN A 38 17.99 -27.31 -0.58
C ASN A 38 17.30 -28.13 0.52
N ALA A 39 18.03 -28.98 1.25
CA ALA A 39 17.48 -29.93 2.21
C ALA A 39 16.50 -29.31 3.23
N ASN A 40 16.68 -28.03 3.58
CA ASN A 40 15.92 -27.34 4.62
C ASN A 40 15.38 -25.97 4.19
N THR A 41 15.29 -25.68 2.89
CA THR A 41 14.75 -24.42 2.38
C THR A 41 13.76 -24.69 1.26
N ILE A 42 12.54 -24.14 1.41
CA ILE A 42 11.46 -24.21 0.41
C ILE A 42 11.04 -22.79 0.06
N PHE A 43 10.93 -22.50 -1.23
CA PHE A 43 10.32 -21.30 -1.75
C PHE A 43 9.03 -21.62 -2.48
N ALA A 44 8.01 -20.74 -2.31
CA ALA A 44 6.77 -20.82 -3.08
C ALA A 44 6.37 -19.43 -3.58
N PHE A 45 5.69 -19.41 -4.71
CA PHE A 45 5.35 -18.21 -5.45
C PHE A 45 3.99 -18.34 -6.12
N HIS A 46 3.13 -17.35 -5.90
CA HIS A 46 1.91 -17.15 -6.66
C HIS A 46 2.08 -15.91 -7.52
N ARG A 47 1.98 -16.07 -8.83
CA ARG A 47 2.31 -15.04 -9.81
C ARG A 47 1.10 -14.24 -10.26
N LEU A 48 1.23 -12.91 -10.22
CA LEU A 48 0.51 -11.98 -11.08
C LEU A 48 1.53 -11.45 -12.10
N ALA A 49 1.42 -11.89 -13.35
CA ALA A 49 2.37 -11.58 -14.41
C ALA A 49 2.10 -10.18 -14.97
N ILE A 50 2.95 -9.20 -14.60
CA ILE A 50 2.86 -7.80 -15.06
C ILE A 50 3.95 -7.48 -16.07
N ILE A 51 5.20 -7.91 -15.80
CA ILE A 51 6.38 -7.75 -16.65
C ILE A 51 6.98 -9.12 -16.88
N GLY A 52 7.47 -9.36 -18.11
CA GLY A 52 7.99 -10.66 -18.51
C GLY A 52 6.91 -11.73 -18.41
N THR A 53 5.79 -11.57 -19.11
CA THR A 53 4.58 -12.39 -18.98
C THR A 53 4.75 -13.85 -19.44
N SER A 54 5.92 -14.22 -20.01
CA SER A 54 6.26 -15.63 -20.32
C SER A 54 6.57 -16.45 -19.06
N GLU A 55 6.64 -17.78 -19.21
CA GLU A 55 7.01 -18.70 -18.11
C GLU A 55 8.44 -18.48 -17.60
N ASP A 56 9.33 -17.86 -18.40
CA ASP A 56 10.70 -17.55 -17.97
C ASP A 56 10.75 -16.59 -16.75
N GLY A 57 9.71 -15.78 -16.57
CA GLY A 57 9.54 -14.90 -15.42
C GLY A 57 8.95 -15.59 -14.17
N ASP A 58 8.68 -16.91 -14.22
CA ASP A 58 8.15 -17.64 -13.07
C ASP A 58 9.22 -17.81 -11.99
N GLN A 59 8.82 -17.58 -10.76
CA GLN A 59 9.71 -17.66 -9.60
C GLN A 59 9.47 -18.96 -8.83
N PRO A 60 10.51 -19.49 -8.14
CA PRO A 60 11.80 -18.87 -7.81
C PRO A 60 12.73 -18.69 -9.01
N LEU A 61 13.31 -17.49 -9.18
CA LEU A 61 14.36 -17.25 -10.16
C LEU A 61 15.70 -17.73 -9.63
N PHE A 62 16.53 -18.23 -10.54
CA PHE A 62 17.91 -18.65 -10.26
C PHE A 62 18.88 -17.77 -11.05
N HIS A 63 20.03 -17.45 -10.44
CA HIS A 63 21.07 -16.73 -11.16
C HIS A 63 21.55 -17.56 -12.36
N PRO A 64 21.56 -17.02 -13.60
CA PRO A 64 21.79 -17.82 -14.81
C PRO A 64 23.13 -18.54 -14.84
N GLU A 65 24.17 -17.93 -14.26
CA GLU A 65 25.54 -18.51 -14.23
C GLU A 65 25.87 -19.19 -12.90
N ASP A 66 25.00 -19.10 -11.89
CA ASP A 66 25.22 -19.61 -10.55
C ASP A 66 23.92 -20.09 -9.93
N GLY A 67 23.53 -21.30 -10.28
CA GLY A 67 22.29 -21.92 -9.80
C GLY A 67 22.20 -22.09 -8.28
N GLY A 68 23.27 -21.79 -7.52
CA GLY A 68 23.26 -21.77 -6.06
C GLY A 68 22.62 -20.50 -5.46
N ILE A 69 22.36 -19.46 -6.27
CA ILE A 69 21.71 -18.24 -5.84
C ILE A 69 20.29 -18.21 -6.41
N SER A 70 19.29 -18.06 -5.55
CA SER A 70 17.87 -18.05 -5.93
C SER A 70 17.07 -17.02 -5.16
N ILE A 71 15.94 -16.55 -5.73
CA ILE A 71 15.09 -15.50 -5.14
C ILE A 71 13.61 -15.77 -5.37
N VAL A 72 12.79 -15.36 -4.40
CA VAL A 72 11.37 -15.04 -4.57
C VAL A 72 11.16 -13.59 -4.20
N CYS A 73 10.44 -12.85 -5.06
CA CYS A 73 10.20 -11.42 -4.90
C CYS A 73 8.76 -11.07 -5.25
N ASN A 74 8.07 -10.40 -4.33
CA ASN A 74 6.84 -9.69 -4.63
C ASN A 74 7.18 -8.21 -4.78
N GLY A 75 7.23 -7.69 -6.01
CA GLY A 75 7.62 -6.30 -6.23
C GLY A 75 7.78 -5.92 -7.69
N GLU A 76 8.13 -4.65 -7.87
CA GLU A 76 8.50 -4.02 -9.13
C GLU A 76 9.77 -3.19 -8.91
N ILE A 77 10.80 -3.44 -9.70
CA ILE A 77 12.08 -2.72 -9.64
C ILE A 77 12.16 -1.74 -10.81
N TYR A 78 11.70 -0.53 -10.59
CA TYR A 78 11.52 0.48 -11.65
C TYR A 78 12.80 0.87 -12.39
N ASN A 79 13.96 0.77 -11.73
CA ASN A 79 15.25 1.11 -12.33
C ASN A 79 16.04 -0.09 -12.88
N TYR A 80 15.41 -1.26 -13.05
CA TYR A 80 16.11 -2.49 -13.47
C TYR A 80 16.84 -2.36 -14.81
N VAL A 81 16.24 -1.70 -15.81
CA VAL A 81 16.86 -1.45 -17.12
C VAL A 81 18.09 -0.56 -16.99
N ILE A 82 18.00 0.50 -16.16
CA ILE A 82 19.11 1.43 -15.91
C ILE A 82 20.27 0.69 -15.25
N LEU A 83 19.96 -0.15 -14.24
CA LEU A 83 20.96 -0.94 -13.54
C LEU A 83 21.60 -2.00 -14.46
N ALA A 84 20.80 -2.69 -15.25
CA ALA A 84 21.28 -3.68 -16.23
C ALA A 84 22.25 -3.03 -17.22
N LYS A 85 21.87 -1.91 -17.81
CA LYS A 85 22.75 -1.14 -18.73
C LYS A 85 24.02 -0.65 -18.03
N LYS A 86 23.89 -0.07 -16.83
CA LYS A 86 25.02 0.47 -16.06
C LYS A 86 26.09 -0.57 -15.76
N TYR A 87 25.67 -1.80 -15.48
CA TYR A 87 26.57 -2.87 -15.06
C TYR A 87 26.85 -3.91 -16.15
N GLY A 88 26.31 -3.75 -17.36
CA GLY A 88 26.47 -4.69 -18.47
C GLY A 88 25.85 -6.06 -18.17
N ILE A 89 24.67 -6.08 -17.54
CA ILE A 89 23.94 -7.30 -17.18
C ILE A 89 22.95 -7.63 -18.30
N ASP A 90 22.96 -8.88 -18.74
CA ASP A 90 22.02 -9.42 -19.72
C ASP A 90 20.97 -10.27 -18.97
N LEU A 91 19.78 -9.70 -18.79
CA LEU A 91 18.66 -10.35 -18.12
C LEU A 91 18.05 -11.42 -19.01
N LYS A 92 17.74 -12.59 -18.46
CA LYS A 92 17.27 -13.77 -19.20
C LYS A 92 15.79 -14.08 -19.00
N SER A 93 15.25 -13.80 -17.80
CA SER A 93 13.88 -14.17 -17.45
C SER A 93 12.82 -13.18 -17.94
N GLY A 94 13.23 -12.01 -18.43
CA GLY A 94 12.31 -10.90 -18.71
C GLY A 94 11.72 -10.24 -17.45
N SER A 95 11.91 -10.83 -16.27
CA SER A 95 11.45 -10.24 -15.00
C SER A 95 12.42 -9.16 -14.52
N ASP A 96 11.88 -8.02 -14.10
CA ASP A 96 12.61 -6.93 -13.46
C ASP A 96 13.29 -7.35 -12.15
N CYS A 97 12.71 -8.33 -11.43
CA CYS A 97 13.25 -8.87 -10.18
C CYS A 97 14.57 -9.66 -10.36
N GLU A 98 14.88 -10.14 -11.58
CA GLU A 98 16.12 -10.85 -11.86
C GLU A 98 17.36 -9.98 -11.56
N ILE A 99 17.26 -8.68 -11.73
CA ILE A 99 18.37 -7.74 -11.48
C ILE A 99 18.95 -7.89 -10.06
N ILE A 100 18.10 -8.26 -9.08
CA ILE A 100 18.51 -8.44 -7.69
C ILE A 100 19.55 -9.55 -7.55
N LEU A 101 19.40 -10.67 -8.27
CA LEU A 101 20.35 -11.78 -8.26
C LEU A 101 21.75 -11.35 -8.73
N HIS A 102 21.79 -10.64 -9.86
CA HIS A 102 23.05 -10.17 -10.47
C HIS A 102 23.77 -9.14 -9.59
N LEU A 103 23.00 -8.19 -9.03
CA LEU A 103 23.58 -7.18 -8.12
C LEU A 103 24.09 -7.81 -6.84
N TYR A 104 23.34 -8.78 -6.26
CA TYR A 104 23.75 -9.49 -5.06
C TYR A 104 25.05 -10.27 -5.30
N LYS A 105 25.15 -11.04 -6.38
CA LYS A 105 26.37 -11.78 -6.71
C LYS A 105 27.59 -10.86 -6.84
N ARG A 106 27.40 -9.70 -7.43
CA ARG A 106 28.50 -8.75 -7.71
C ARG A 106 28.88 -7.87 -6.52
N PHE A 107 27.92 -7.45 -5.70
CA PHE A 107 28.12 -6.38 -4.69
C PHE A 107 27.70 -6.77 -3.26
N GLY A 108 27.06 -7.94 -3.08
CA GLY A 108 26.46 -8.33 -1.81
C GLY A 108 25.15 -7.61 -1.50
N ILE A 109 24.47 -8.06 -0.43
CA ILE A 109 23.09 -7.67 -0.13
C ILE A 109 22.91 -6.18 0.13
N LYS A 110 23.80 -5.56 0.93
CA LYS A 110 23.67 -4.15 1.33
C LYS A 110 23.68 -3.24 0.11
N LYS A 111 24.69 -3.35 -0.76
CA LYS A 111 24.79 -2.51 -1.96
C LYS A 111 23.67 -2.79 -2.95
N THR A 112 23.22 -4.02 -3.03
CA THR A 112 22.07 -4.39 -3.86
C THR A 112 20.85 -3.60 -3.45
N ILE A 113 20.40 -3.76 -2.20
CA ILE A 113 19.14 -3.15 -1.73
C ILE A 113 19.18 -1.61 -1.76
N GLU A 114 20.34 -1.00 -1.47
CA GLU A 114 20.55 0.46 -1.57
C GLU A 114 20.47 1.00 -3.01
N SER A 115 20.73 0.13 -4.00
CA SER A 115 20.70 0.49 -5.43
C SER A 115 19.31 0.41 -6.05
N LEU A 116 18.38 -0.31 -5.41
CA LEU A 116 17.04 -0.51 -5.95
C LEU A 116 16.19 0.76 -5.84
N ASP A 117 15.48 1.06 -6.92
CA ASP A 117 14.36 1.99 -6.93
C ASP A 117 13.11 1.20 -7.33
N GLY A 118 12.25 0.94 -6.35
CA GLY A 118 11.11 0.04 -6.54
C GLY A 118 10.32 -0.17 -5.27
N VAL A 119 9.30 -0.98 -5.38
CA VAL A 119 8.47 -1.48 -4.28
C VAL A 119 8.61 -2.99 -4.24
N PHE A 120 9.06 -3.53 -3.10
CA PHE A 120 9.43 -4.95 -3.06
C PHE A 120 9.42 -5.55 -1.64
N MET A 121 9.18 -6.84 -1.60
CA MET A 121 9.57 -7.76 -0.53
C MET A 121 10.17 -8.99 -1.19
N PHE A 122 11.41 -9.32 -0.87
CA PHE A 122 12.08 -10.50 -1.42
C PHE A 122 12.72 -11.36 -0.34
N VAL A 123 12.92 -12.65 -0.69
CA VAL A 123 13.77 -13.60 0.05
C VAL A 123 14.76 -14.22 -0.93
N LEU A 124 16.05 -14.10 -0.64
CA LEU A 124 17.15 -14.56 -1.46
C LEU A 124 17.97 -15.62 -0.71
N ASN A 125 18.19 -16.76 -1.35
CA ASN A 125 19.04 -17.83 -0.84
C ASN A 125 20.37 -17.88 -1.60
N ASP A 126 21.48 -17.95 -0.86
CA ASP A 126 22.82 -18.24 -1.38
C ASP A 126 23.29 -19.57 -0.79
N GLN A 127 23.16 -20.64 -1.55
CA GLN A 127 23.53 -21.98 -1.11
C GLN A 127 25.05 -22.11 -0.94
N ASN A 128 25.84 -21.38 -1.72
CA ASN A 128 27.30 -21.43 -1.67
C ASN A 128 27.84 -20.89 -0.34
N LYS A 129 27.16 -19.86 0.20
CA LYS A 129 27.50 -19.25 1.50
C LYS A 129 26.65 -19.81 2.65
N GLN A 130 25.69 -20.68 2.36
CA GLN A 130 24.68 -21.16 3.33
C GLN A 130 23.91 -20.01 4.00
N GLU A 131 23.62 -18.96 3.25
CA GLU A 131 22.95 -17.75 3.71
C GLU A 131 21.55 -17.62 3.14
N LEU A 132 20.69 -16.99 3.93
CA LEU A 132 19.37 -16.52 3.53
C LEU A 132 19.27 -15.04 3.87
N PHE A 133 18.76 -14.26 2.94
CA PHE A 133 18.51 -12.83 3.11
C PHE A 133 17.03 -12.54 2.83
N ALA A 134 16.51 -11.52 3.48
CA ALA A 134 15.23 -10.94 3.13
C ALA A 134 15.36 -9.42 3.12
N GLY A 135 14.58 -8.73 2.28
CA GLY A 135 14.62 -7.28 2.19
C GLY A 135 13.29 -6.68 1.76
N ARG A 136 12.95 -5.51 2.32
CA ARG A 136 11.69 -4.82 2.05
C ARG A 136 11.91 -3.36 1.66
N ASP A 137 11.07 -2.84 0.78
CA ASP A 137 11.12 -1.46 0.29
C ASP A 137 11.04 -0.40 1.42
N PRO A 138 11.44 0.86 1.16
CA PRO A 138 11.57 1.89 2.18
C PRO A 138 10.31 2.20 2.97
N PHE A 139 9.12 2.11 2.33
CA PHE A 139 7.83 2.49 2.94
C PHE A 139 6.94 1.29 3.22
N GLY A 140 7.40 0.08 2.89
CA GLY A 140 6.62 -1.14 3.05
C GLY A 140 5.39 -1.22 2.15
N VAL A 141 5.50 -0.63 0.95
CA VAL A 141 4.43 -0.69 -0.07
C VAL A 141 4.09 -2.14 -0.40
N ARG A 142 5.11 -2.98 -0.55
CA ARG A 142 4.86 -4.42 -0.59
C ARG A 142 4.87 -5.01 0.82
N PRO A 143 3.84 -5.78 1.18
CA PRO A 143 3.77 -6.38 2.50
C PRO A 143 4.78 -7.50 2.66
N GLY A 144 5.23 -7.69 3.90
CA GLY A 144 6.10 -8.79 4.29
C GLY A 144 5.98 -9.10 5.77
N PHE A 145 5.94 -10.40 6.10
CA PHE A 145 5.86 -10.92 7.45
C PHE A 145 6.96 -11.94 7.69
N VAL A 146 7.42 -12.00 8.93
CA VAL A 146 8.37 -13.00 9.40
C VAL A 146 7.73 -13.82 10.52
N GLY A 147 7.77 -15.13 10.38
CA GLY A 147 7.31 -16.09 11.37
C GLY A 147 8.45 -16.90 11.94
N ARG A 148 8.41 -17.24 13.23
CA ARG A 148 9.40 -18.05 13.91
C ARG A 148 8.76 -19.20 14.65
N LYS A 149 9.45 -20.36 14.61
CA LYS A 149 9.14 -21.53 15.42
C LYS A 149 10.45 -22.17 15.90
N GLY A 150 10.79 -21.97 17.17
CA GLY A 150 12.11 -22.36 17.65
C GLY A 150 13.23 -21.68 16.84
N HIS A 151 14.05 -22.47 16.16
CA HIS A 151 15.14 -21.99 15.29
C HIS A 151 14.72 -21.85 13.81
N GLU A 152 13.50 -22.21 13.46
CA GLU A 152 12.99 -22.13 12.10
C GLU A 152 12.44 -20.74 11.80
N ILE A 153 12.57 -20.32 10.55
CA ILE A 153 12.09 -19.03 10.08
C ILE A 153 11.26 -19.17 8.81
N MET A 154 10.23 -18.36 8.71
CA MET A 154 9.36 -18.26 7.55
C MET A 154 9.15 -16.81 7.16
N PHE A 155 9.03 -16.56 5.88
CA PHE A 155 8.63 -15.26 5.33
C PHE A 155 7.41 -15.45 4.43
N ALA A 156 6.49 -14.50 4.50
CA ALA A 156 5.31 -14.51 3.64
C ALA A 156 4.87 -13.08 3.30
N SER A 157 4.18 -12.92 2.18
CA SER A 157 3.58 -11.64 1.80
C SER A 157 2.52 -11.18 2.81
N GLU A 158 1.81 -12.11 3.45
CA GLU A 158 0.76 -11.83 4.42
C GLU A 158 0.92 -12.70 5.66
N ALA A 159 0.24 -12.34 6.77
CA ALA A 159 0.38 -13.08 8.02
C ALA A 159 -0.36 -14.43 8.01
N LYS A 160 -1.49 -14.53 7.29
CA LYS A 160 -2.34 -15.72 7.30
C LYS A 160 -1.67 -17.04 6.90
N PRO A 161 -0.65 -17.09 6.01
CA PRO A 161 0.11 -18.32 5.78
C PRO A 161 0.92 -18.78 6.98
N LEU A 162 1.32 -17.87 7.87
CA LEU A 162 2.18 -18.15 9.02
C LEU A 162 1.39 -18.63 10.26
N ILE A 163 0.08 -18.32 10.29
CA ILE A 163 -0.78 -18.65 11.43
C ILE A 163 -0.99 -20.16 11.51
N GLY A 164 -0.70 -20.72 12.70
CA GLY A 164 -0.71 -22.16 12.96
C GLY A 164 0.60 -22.87 12.63
N LEU A 165 1.51 -22.23 11.89
CA LEU A 165 2.86 -22.75 11.63
C LEU A 165 3.91 -22.15 12.59
N CYS A 166 3.70 -20.92 13.04
CA CYS A 166 4.68 -20.14 13.81
C CYS A 166 4.19 -19.81 15.22
N ASP A 167 5.13 -19.77 16.17
CA ASP A 167 4.86 -19.36 17.55
C ASP A 167 4.80 -17.82 17.67
N LYS A 168 5.55 -17.13 16.81
CA LYS A 168 5.62 -15.67 16.75
C LYS A 168 5.56 -15.21 15.30
N ILE A 169 4.74 -14.18 15.04
CA ILE A 169 4.59 -13.55 13.73
C ILE A 169 4.76 -12.05 13.94
N ASP A 170 5.69 -11.46 13.21
CA ASP A 170 5.94 -10.02 13.19
C ASP A 170 5.86 -9.51 11.74
N GLN A 171 5.49 -8.25 11.56
CA GLN A 171 5.64 -7.60 10.27
C GLN A 171 7.12 -7.32 10.00
N PHE A 172 7.59 -7.58 8.79
CA PHE A 172 8.95 -7.24 8.37
C PHE A 172 9.08 -5.71 8.22
N SER A 173 10.00 -5.10 8.94
CA SER A 173 10.15 -3.63 8.99
C SER A 173 10.48 -3.05 7.62
N PRO A 174 9.79 -1.98 7.16
CA PRO A 174 10.16 -1.25 5.94
C PRO A 174 11.59 -0.69 6.00
N GLY A 175 12.25 -0.57 4.85
CA GLY A 175 13.60 -0.03 4.78
C GLY A 175 14.68 -0.88 5.46
N HIS A 176 14.40 -2.16 5.68
CA HIS A 176 15.33 -3.09 6.33
C HIS A 176 15.63 -4.30 5.45
N TRP A 177 16.77 -4.92 5.72
CA TRP A 177 17.12 -6.26 5.28
C TRP A 177 17.52 -7.11 6.48
N TRP A 178 17.39 -8.43 6.33
CA TRP A 178 17.71 -9.43 7.35
C TRP A 178 18.68 -10.47 6.77
N GLN A 179 19.54 -11.06 7.62
CA GLN A 179 20.52 -12.07 7.28
C GLN A 179 20.48 -13.23 8.26
N LEU A 180 20.53 -14.45 7.75
CA LEU A 180 20.43 -15.69 8.54
C LEU A 180 21.56 -15.84 9.57
N SER A 181 22.83 -15.71 9.15
CA SER A 181 23.99 -15.97 10.02
C SER A 181 24.08 -15.04 11.22
N THR A 182 23.57 -13.82 11.11
CA THR A 182 23.58 -12.81 12.18
C THR A 182 22.26 -12.72 12.92
N ASP A 183 21.19 -13.21 12.32
CA ASP A 183 19.79 -13.05 12.74
C ASP A 183 19.41 -11.58 13.06
N LYS A 184 19.95 -10.62 12.30
CA LYS A 184 19.76 -9.20 12.53
C LYS A 184 18.99 -8.53 11.39
N PHE A 185 18.09 -7.63 11.78
CA PHE A 185 17.49 -6.63 10.88
C PHE A 185 18.40 -5.42 10.84
N SER A 186 18.75 -4.99 9.65
CA SER A 186 19.62 -3.83 9.40
C SER A 186 18.88 -2.82 8.53
N LYS A 187 18.76 -1.60 9.00
CA LYS A 187 18.23 -0.49 8.19
C LYS A 187 19.24 -0.15 7.09
N TYR A 188 18.77 0.01 5.85
CA TYR A 188 19.63 0.45 4.76
C TYR A 188 19.39 1.93 4.44
N ASN A 189 20.41 2.57 3.89
CA ASN A 189 20.29 3.96 3.48
C ASN A 189 19.65 4.03 2.10
N PHE A 190 18.52 4.71 2.00
CA PHE A 190 17.83 5.00 0.76
C PHE A 190 17.69 6.52 0.53
N ASN A 191 18.22 7.34 1.46
CA ASN A 191 18.20 8.79 1.35
C ASN A 191 19.27 9.24 0.32
N ASN A 192 18.85 10.05 -0.62
CA ASN A 192 19.76 10.90 -1.36
C ASN A 192 20.03 12.14 -0.48
N ASP A 193 21.25 12.65 -0.49
CA ASP A 193 21.59 13.91 0.18
C ASP A 193 20.88 15.06 -0.57
N ILE A 194 19.61 15.28 -0.23
CA ILE A 194 18.85 16.42 -0.73
C ILE A 194 19.06 17.53 0.29
N ASP A 195 19.95 18.48 -0.03
CA ASP A 195 20.09 19.71 0.74
C ASP A 195 18.93 20.64 0.39
N LEU A 196 17.99 20.75 1.30
CA LEU A 196 16.83 21.62 1.14
C LEU A 196 16.87 22.76 2.15
N ASN A 197 17.82 23.64 1.97
CA ASN A 197 17.71 25.04 2.35
C ASN A 197 16.99 25.85 1.26
N GLU A 198 16.33 25.18 0.29
CA GLU A 198 15.59 25.87 -0.77
C GLU A 198 14.35 26.54 -0.18
N THR A 199 14.26 27.84 -0.35
CA THR A 199 13.13 28.67 0.10
C THR A 199 12.44 29.40 -1.06
N ASN A 200 12.95 29.23 -2.28
CA ASN A 200 12.31 29.77 -3.46
C ASN A 200 11.09 28.94 -3.82
N GLU A 201 9.90 29.52 -3.66
CA GLU A 201 8.65 28.81 -3.92
C GLU A 201 8.55 28.29 -5.35
N LEU A 202 9.01 29.03 -6.36
CA LEU A 202 8.94 28.58 -7.75
C LEU A 202 9.77 27.31 -7.98
N SER A 203 11.02 27.27 -7.49
CA SER A 203 11.87 26.08 -7.56
C SER A 203 11.24 24.90 -6.85
N ILE A 204 10.60 25.13 -5.69
CA ILE A 204 9.90 24.08 -4.94
C ILE A 204 8.74 23.53 -5.74
N LEU A 205 7.92 24.38 -6.35
CA LEU A 205 6.77 23.98 -7.15
C LEU A 205 7.18 23.19 -8.39
N GLU A 206 8.24 23.62 -9.07
CA GLU A 206 8.84 22.91 -10.21
C GLU A 206 9.34 21.52 -9.79
N GLY A 207 10.07 21.44 -8.66
CA GLY A 207 10.56 20.17 -8.14
C GLY A 207 9.44 19.21 -7.74
N ILE A 208 8.36 19.69 -7.11
CA ILE A 208 7.18 18.86 -6.80
C ILE A 208 6.58 18.27 -8.09
N ARG A 209 6.39 19.11 -9.11
CA ARG A 209 5.84 18.71 -10.40
C ARG A 209 6.73 17.67 -11.09
N GLU A 210 8.02 17.96 -11.20
CA GLU A 210 9.01 17.05 -11.80
C GLU A 210 8.99 15.69 -11.10
N LYS A 211 9.18 15.67 -9.78
CA LYS A 211 9.30 14.39 -9.03
C LYS A 211 8.02 13.56 -9.06
N LEU A 212 6.84 14.18 -9.02
CA LEU A 212 5.59 13.42 -9.10
C LEU A 212 5.34 12.90 -10.53
N THR A 213 5.67 13.71 -11.54
CA THR A 213 5.57 13.31 -12.95
C THR A 213 6.49 12.12 -13.24
N ASP A 214 7.75 12.18 -12.80
CA ASP A 214 8.73 11.09 -12.91
C ASP A 214 8.25 9.83 -12.16
N ALA A 215 7.65 10.03 -10.98
CA ALA A 215 7.10 8.93 -10.18
C ALA A 215 5.99 8.17 -10.90
N VAL A 216 5.12 8.88 -11.62
CA VAL A 216 4.10 8.26 -12.47
C VAL A 216 4.75 7.61 -13.68
N GLN A 217 5.59 8.33 -14.41
CA GLN A 217 6.18 7.86 -15.67
C GLN A 217 6.94 6.54 -15.50
N LYS A 218 7.82 6.42 -14.49
CA LYS A 218 8.56 5.18 -14.26
C LYS A 218 7.67 4.00 -13.85
N ARG A 219 6.49 4.27 -13.30
CA ARG A 219 5.49 3.25 -12.93
C ARG A 219 4.56 2.84 -14.07
N MET A 220 4.73 3.43 -15.28
CA MET A 220 3.98 3.01 -16.47
C MET A 220 4.47 1.69 -17.06
N MET A 221 5.61 1.17 -16.61
CA MET A 221 6.14 -0.11 -17.07
C MET A 221 5.17 -1.26 -16.74
N ALA A 222 4.53 -1.81 -17.75
CA ALA A 222 3.62 -2.95 -17.66
C ALA A 222 3.36 -3.54 -19.05
N GLU A 223 3.23 -4.86 -19.13
CA GLU A 223 2.75 -5.59 -20.32
C GLU A 223 1.25 -5.90 -20.23
N ARG A 224 0.60 -5.46 -19.14
CA ARG A 224 -0.82 -5.64 -18.88
C ARG A 224 -1.55 -4.29 -18.91
N GLU A 225 -2.85 -4.34 -19.15
CA GLU A 225 -3.68 -3.15 -19.19
C GLU A 225 -3.64 -2.39 -17.87
N ILE A 226 -3.47 -1.07 -17.99
CA ILE A 226 -3.41 -0.10 -16.89
C ILE A 226 -4.76 0.56 -16.74
N GLY A 227 -5.22 0.70 -15.49
CA GLY A 227 -6.35 1.52 -15.10
C GLY A 227 -6.00 2.44 -13.93
N SER A 228 -6.89 3.34 -13.56
CA SER A 228 -6.71 4.25 -12.44
C SER A 228 -7.97 4.39 -11.60
N LEU A 229 -7.81 4.42 -10.26
CA LEU A 229 -8.90 4.80 -9.36
C LEU A 229 -9.06 6.31 -9.39
N LEU A 230 -10.29 6.77 -9.55
CA LEU A 230 -10.65 8.18 -9.70
C LEU A 230 -11.82 8.53 -8.78
N SER A 231 -11.54 9.02 -7.57
CA SER A 231 -12.56 9.42 -6.61
C SER A 231 -13.06 10.86 -6.77
N GLY A 232 -12.50 11.63 -7.70
CA GLY A 232 -12.78 13.07 -7.81
C GLY A 232 -12.15 13.93 -6.72
N GLY A 233 -11.37 13.36 -5.82
CA GLY A 233 -10.48 14.07 -4.91
C GLY A 233 -9.19 14.50 -5.60
N LEU A 234 -8.46 15.47 -5.04
CA LEU A 234 -7.21 16.00 -5.62
C LEU A 234 -6.23 14.90 -6.01
N ASP A 235 -5.93 13.99 -5.10
CA ASP A 235 -4.84 13.02 -5.23
C ASP A 235 -5.08 12.02 -6.36
N SER A 236 -6.24 11.36 -6.33
CA SER A 236 -6.62 10.40 -7.37
C SER A 236 -6.78 11.07 -8.73
N SER A 237 -7.33 12.28 -8.76
CA SER A 237 -7.52 13.04 -10.00
C SER A 237 -6.18 13.43 -10.62
N LEU A 238 -5.22 13.90 -9.82
CA LEU A 238 -3.89 14.27 -10.28
C LEU A 238 -3.12 13.05 -10.82
N ILE A 239 -3.16 11.93 -10.10
CA ILE A 239 -2.54 10.70 -10.58
C ILE A 239 -3.20 10.22 -11.88
N SER A 240 -4.55 10.17 -11.96
CA SER A 240 -5.24 9.75 -13.18
C SER A 240 -4.90 10.64 -14.38
N ALA A 241 -4.81 11.94 -14.18
CA ALA A 241 -4.45 12.89 -15.23
C ALA A 241 -3.00 12.67 -15.72
N LEU A 242 -2.05 12.50 -14.79
CA LEU A 242 -0.65 12.21 -15.15
C LEU A 242 -0.51 10.84 -15.84
N VAL A 243 -1.20 9.81 -15.35
CA VAL A 243 -1.23 8.49 -15.99
C VAL A 243 -1.74 8.61 -17.42
N ASN A 244 -2.83 9.36 -17.64
CA ASN A 244 -3.40 9.56 -18.96
C ASN A 244 -2.45 10.24 -19.94
N GLN A 245 -1.57 11.15 -19.47
CA GLN A 245 -0.53 11.77 -20.31
C GLN A 245 0.52 10.78 -20.84
N PHE A 246 0.84 9.75 -20.07
CA PHE A 246 1.84 8.74 -20.43
C PHE A 246 1.23 7.45 -20.99
N HIS A 247 -0.08 7.32 -20.94
CA HIS A 247 -0.77 6.14 -21.43
C HIS A 247 -0.72 6.06 -22.97
N THR A 248 -0.18 4.97 -23.50
CA THR A 248 0.02 4.78 -24.94
C THR A 248 -0.94 3.73 -25.55
N GLY A 249 -1.77 3.13 -24.71
CA GLY A 249 -2.75 2.12 -25.12
C GLY A 249 -4.09 2.72 -25.61
N PRO A 250 -5.16 1.91 -25.59
CA PRO A 250 -6.53 2.40 -25.74
C PRO A 250 -6.86 3.47 -24.68
N THR A 251 -8.00 4.17 -24.82
CA THR A 251 -8.43 5.16 -23.83
C THR A 251 -8.31 4.61 -22.41
N LEU A 252 -7.62 5.36 -21.53
CA LEU A 252 -7.39 4.95 -20.14
C LEU A 252 -8.73 4.69 -19.45
N LYS A 253 -8.88 3.52 -18.84
CA LYS A 253 -10.03 3.21 -17.98
C LYS A 253 -9.83 3.79 -16.60
N THR A 254 -10.83 4.51 -16.11
CA THR A 254 -10.86 5.04 -14.75
C THR A 254 -12.09 4.53 -14.00
N PHE A 255 -11.96 4.34 -12.69
CA PHE A 255 -12.97 3.69 -11.87
C PHE A 255 -13.27 4.50 -10.62
N SER A 256 -14.56 4.73 -10.36
CA SER A 256 -15.04 5.31 -9.10
C SER A 256 -16.14 4.43 -8.49
N ILE A 257 -16.29 4.52 -7.17
CA ILE A 257 -17.30 3.77 -6.44
C ILE A 257 -17.98 4.66 -5.40
N GLY A 258 -19.28 4.49 -5.25
CA GLY A 258 -20.04 5.18 -4.21
C GLY A 258 -21.44 4.60 -4.03
N MET A 259 -22.10 5.02 -2.96
CA MET A 259 -23.52 4.81 -2.76
C MET A 259 -24.32 5.85 -3.55
N PRO A 260 -25.61 5.63 -3.81
CA PRO A 260 -26.47 6.63 -4.43
C PRO A 260 -26.39 7.98 -3.68
N GLY A 261 -26.14 9.06 -4.42
CA GLY A 261 -25.98 10.42 -3.87
C GLY A 261 -24.57 10.75 -3.37
N SER A 262 -23.59 9.93 -3.68
CA SER A 262 -22.16 10.21 -3.42
C SER A 262 -21.68 11.42 -4.23
N ILE A 263 -21.16 12.42 -3.56
CA ILE A 263 -20.58 13.63 -4.18
C ILE A 263 -19.29 13.29 -4.94
N ASP A 264 -18.54 12.31 -4.49
CA ASP A 264 -17.30 11.90 -5.12
C ASP A 264 -17.52 11.35 -6.53
N LEU A 265 -18.65 10.66 -6.78
CA LEU A 265 -19.00 10.19 -8.12
C LEU A 265 -19.19 11.35 -9.12
N ASP A 266 -19.83 12.45 -8.69
CA ASP A 266 -20.03 13.62 -9.53
C ASP A 266 -18.69 14.29 -9.89
N TYR A 267 -17.81 14.48 -8.91
CA TYR A 267 -16.48 15.04 -9.16
C TYR A 267 -15.58 14.11 -9.98
N ALA A 268 -15.68 12.80 -9.79
CA ALA A 268 -14.97 11.83 -10.63
C ALA A 268 -15.39 11.94 -12.10
N GLN A 269 -16.69 12.11 -12.36
CA GLN A 269 -17.20 12.31 -13.72
C GLN A 269 -16.71 13.62 -14.36
N ILE A 270 -16.64 14.71 -13.57
CA ILE A 270 -16.08 16.00 -14.04
C ILE A 270 -14.63 15.82 -14.49
N VAL A 271 -13.80 15.13 -13.67
CA VAL A 271 -12.40 14.88 -14.04
C VAL A 271 -12.31 13.97 -15.24
N ALA A 272 -13.06 12.87 -15.27
CA ALA A 272 -13.04 11.92 -16.38
C ALA A 272 -13.37 12.57 -17.73
N ASN A 273 -14.36 13.45 -17.74
CA ASN A 273 -14.73 14.24 -18.92
C ASN A 273 -13.61 15.21 -19.34
N HIS A 274 -12.94 15.82 -18.37
CA HIS A 274 -11.86 16.77 -18.63
C HIS A 274 -10.63 16.11 -19.23
N ILE A 275 -10.21 14.95 -18.67
CA ILE A 275 -9.02 14.24 -19.14
C ILE A 275 -9.33 13.22 -20.27
N GLY A 276 -10.60 13.01 -20.61
CA GLY A 276 -11.02 12.16 -21.74
C GLY A 276 -10.81 10.66 -21.50
N THR A 277 -11.13 10.14 -20.31
CA THR A 277 -10.99 8.72 -19.97
C THR A 277 -12.31 7.94 -20.17
N ASP A 278 -12.19 6.61 -20.35
CA ASP A 278 -13.31 5.67 -20.28
C ASP A 278 -13.64 5.41 -18.81
N HIS A 279 -14.64 6.14 -18.30
CA HIS A 279 -14.95 6.19 -16.87
C HIS A 279 -16.07 5.24 -16.48
N HIS A 280 -15.75 4.32 -15.57
CA HIS A 280 -16.68 3.39 -14.95
C HIS A 280 -17.11 3.90 -13.59
N GLN A 281 -18.35 4.37 -13.50
CA GLN A 281 -18.95 4.82 -12.24
C GLN A 281 -19.76 3.68 -11.61
N ILE A 282 -19.31 3.17 -10.46
CA ILE A 282 -19.89 2.01 -9.80
C ILE A 282 -20.79 2.50 -8.64
N GLN A 283 -22.09 2.29 -8.76
CA GLN A 283 -23.03 2.53 -7.66
C GLN A 283 -23.36 1.21 -6.97
N ILE A 284 -23.16 1.17 -5.66
CA ILE A 284 -23.38 -0.03 -4.83
C ILE A 284 -24.29 0.31 -3.65
N SER A 285 -25.17 -0.63 -3.30
CA SER A 285 -26.07 -0.46 -2.14
C SER A 285 -25.32 -0.49 -0.81
N LYS A 286 -25.91 0.09 0.22
CA LYS A 286 -25.36 0.04 1.59
C LYS A 286 -25.24 -1.41 2.11
N GLU A 287 -26.16 -2.28 1.71
CA GLU A 287 -26.14 -3.70 2.10
C GLU A 287 -24.88 -4.37 1.54
N ALA A 288 -24.53 -4.16 0.27
CA ALA A 288 -23.34 -4.71 -0.34
C ALA A 288 -22.05 -4.20 0.34
N PHE A 289 -22.01 -2.93 0.79
CA PHE A 289 -20.92 -2.41 1.60
C PHE A 289 -20.82 -3.10 2.96
N LEU A 290 -21.95 -3.31 3.65
CA LEU A 290 -21.99 -3.96 4.95
C LEU A 290 -21.59 -5.45 4.87
N ASP A 291 -22.06 -6.15 3.86
CA ASP A 291 -21.79 -7.57 3.64
C ASP A 291 -20.30 -7.84 3.33
N ALA A 292 -19.60 -6.85 2.80
CA ALA A 292 -18.17 -6.98 2.50
C ALA A 292 -17.25 -6.83 3.73
N ILE A 293 -17.73 -6.31 4.87
CA ILE A 293 -16.89 -5.95 6.02
C ILE A 293 -16.07 -7.14 6.54
N GLU A 294 -16.68 -8.30 6.77
CA GLU A 294 -15.99 -9.47 7.32
C GLU A 294 -14.93 -10.00 6.33
N THR A 295 -15.27 -10.06 5.04
CA THR A 295 -14.32 -10.43 3.97
C THR A 295 -13.15 -9.45 3.92
N VAL A 296 -13.42 -8.17 4.06
CA VAL A 296 -12.38 -7.13 4.07
C VAL A 296 -11.46 -7.31 5.27
N ILE A 297 -11.99 -7.51 6.48
CA ILE A 297 -11.17 -7.75 7.69
C ILE A 297 -10.25 -8.97 7.48
N TYR A 298 -10.76 -10.06 6.89
CA TYR A 298 -9.93 -11.21 6.55
C TYR A 298 -8.82 -10.88 5.55
N ASN A 299 -9.16 -10.15 4.48
CA ASN A 299 -8.19 -9.84 3.43
C ASN A 299 -7.11 -8.86 3.89
N ILE A 300 -7.50 -7.80 4.62
CA ILE A 300 -6.55 -6.78 5.06
C ILE A 300 -5.77 -7.19 6.32
N GLU A 301 -6.20 -8.23 7.04
CA GLU A 301 -5.59 -8.69 8.31
C GLU A 301 -5.51 -7.55 9.34
N SER A 302 -6.53 -6.70 9.39
CA SER A 302 -6.62 -5.54 10.28
C SER A 302 -8.00 -5.40 10.89
N PHE A 303 -8.04 -4.86 12.11
CA PHE A 303 -9.25 -4.47 12.81
C PHE A 303 -9.24 -2.97 13.18
N ASP A 304 -8.28 -2.22 12.65
CA ASP A 304 -8.25 -0.75 12.81
C ASP A 304 -9.48 -0.12 12.15
N THR A 305 -10.17 0.74 12.90
CA THR A 305 -11.46 1.29 12.49
C THR A 305 -11.38 2.06 11.17
N THR A 306 -10.39 2.94 11.04
CA THR A 306 -10.20 3.76 9.84
C THR A 306 -9.84 2.89 8.64
N THR A 307 -8.92 1.96 8.84
CA THR A 307 -8.44 1.05 7.79
C THR A 307 -9.57 0.19 7.26
N VAL A 308 -10.40 -0.41 8.14
CA VAL A 308 -11.54 -1.23 7.71
C VAL A 308 -12.56 -0.40 6.94
N ARG A 309 -12.99 0.76 7.48
CA ARG A 309 -13.99 1.65 6.83
C ARG A 309 -13.58 2.02 5.40
N ALA A 310 -12.32 2.40 5.21
CA ALA A 310 -11.81 2.81 3.91
C ALA A 310 -11.56 1.62 2.96
N SER A 311 -11.21 0.45 3.50
CA SER A 311 -10.90 -0.73 2.69
C SER A 311 -12.12 -1.32 2.00
N VAL A 312 -13.33 -1.16 2.55
CA VAL A 312 -14.54 -1.73 1.96
C VAL A 312 -14.78 -1.21 0.55
N GLY A 313 -14.72 0.11 0.36
CA GLY A 313 -14.87 0.70 -0.98
C GLY A 313 -13.74 0.29 -1.93
N ASN A 314 -12.48 0.28 -1.45
CA ASN A 314 -11.35 -0.14 -2.27
C ASN A 314 -11.45 -1.63 -2.70
N TYR A 315 -11.91 -2.49 -1.81
CA TYR A 315 -12.14 -3.91 -2.13
C TYR A 315 -13.23 -4.08 -3.18
N LEU A 316 -14.37 -3.41 -3.01
CA LEU A 316 -15.51 -3.54 -3.91
C LEU A 316 -15.23 -2.98 -5.31
N VAL A 317 -14.55 -1.83 -5.42
CA VAL A 317 -14.14 -1.31 -6.74
C VAL A 317 -13.13 -2.24 -7.41
N SER A 318 -12.19 -2.80 -6.66
CA SER A 318 -11.22 -3.76 -7.19
C SER A 318 -11.87 -5.05 -7.66
N LYS A 319 -12.87 -5.53 -6.94
CA LYS A 319 -13.69 -6.68 -7.35
C LYS A 319 -14.39 -6.40 -8.69
N TYR A 320 -15.02 -5.24 -8.82
CA TYR A 320 -15.64 -4.83 -10.07
C TYR A 320 -14.64 -4.78 -11.23
N ILE A 321 -13.47 -4.16 -11.03
CA ILE A 321 -12.41 -4.06 -12.03
C ILE A 321 -12.00 -5.45 -12.53
N ARG A 322 -11.77 -6.39 -11.60
CA ARG A 322 -11.42 -7.77 -11.94
C ARG A 322 -12.48 -8.46 -12.79
N GLU A 323 -13.76 -8.24 -12.48
CA GLU A 323 -14.89 -8.93 -13.09
C GLU A 323 -15.32 -8.29 -14.42
N ASN A 324 -14.99 -7.00 -14.66
CA ASN A 324 -15.53 -6.21 -15.76
C ASN A 324 -14.46 -5.53 -16.63
N SER A 325 -13.18 -5.82 -16.43
CA SER A 325 -12.10 -5.27 -17.27
C SER A 325 -10.89 -6.21 -17.34
N ASP A 326 -10.02 -5.94 -18.31
CA ASP A 326 -8.73 -6.63 -18.45
C ASP A 326 -7.59 -5.93 -17.69
N CYS A 327 -7.89 -4.82 -17.00
CA CYS A 327 -6.90 -4.10 -16.20
C CYS A 327 -6.30 -5.01 -15.12
N LYS A 328 -4.97 -4.99 -15.02
CA LYS A 328 -4.21 -5.68 -13.97
C LYS A 328 -3.41 -4.71 -13.10
N VAL A 329 -3.03 -3.57 -13.63
CA VAL A 329 -2.28 -2.53 -12.95
C VAL A 329 -3.21 -1.36 -12.66
N ILE A 330 -3.31 -0.97 -11.40
CA ILE A 330 -4.25 0.05 -10.94
C ILE A 330 -3.50 1.16 -10.21
N PHE A 331 -3.47 2.34 -10.81
CA PHE A 331 -2.92 3.54 -10.18
C PHE A 331 -3.90 4.13 -9.18
N ASN A 332 -3.37 4.67 -8.07
CA ASN A 332 -4.16 5.37 -7.07
C ASN A 332 -3.38 6.52 -6.42
N GLY A 333 -4.08 7.33 -5.63
CA GLY A 333 -3.53 8.50 -4.95
C GLY A 333 -3.08 8.27 -3.50
N ASP A 334 -2.97 7.02 -3.06
CA ASP A 334 -2.62 6.68 -1.67
C ASP A 334 -1.19 7.16 -1.31
N GLY A 335 -1.00 7.58 -0.06
CA GLY A 335 0.25 8.14 0.45
C GLY A 335 0.37 9.66 0.34
N SER A 336 -0.51 10.31 -0.43
CA SER A 336 -0.47 11.77 -0.59
C SER A 336 -0.71 12.53 0.71
N ASP A 337 -1.65 12.07 1.52
CA ASP A 337 -2.00 12.75 2.78
C ASP A 337 -0.88 12.68 3.81
N GLU A 338 -0.20 11.56 3.89
CA GLU A 338 0.91 11.32 4.80
C GLU A 338 2.13 12.14 4.40
N VAL A 339 2.50 12.08 3.13
CA VAL A 339 3.69 12.78 2.60
C VAL A 339 3.49 14.28 2.59
N CYS A 340 2.31 14.73 2.14
CA CYS A 340 2.06 16.16 1.92
C CYS A 340 1.39 16.87 3.12
N GLY A 341 1.11 16.15 4.21
CA GLY A 341 0.44 16.72 5.36
C GLY A 341 -1.01 17.11 5.06
N GLY A 342 -1.74 16.25 4.34
CA GLY A 342 -3.07 16.56 3.79
C GLY A 342 -4.24 16.33 4.75
N TYR A 343 -4.02 15.75 5.92
CA TYR A 343 -5.10 15.52 6.89
C TYR A 343 -5.54 16.81 7.55
N VAL A 344 -6.85 17.07 7.59
CA VAL A 344 -7.42 18.34 8.09
C VAL A 344 -7.04 18.65 9.54
N TYR A 345 -6.85 17.62 10.38
CA TYR A 345 -6.42 17.83 11.78
C TYR A 345 -5.01 18.46 11.89
N MET A 346 -4.17 18.36 10.86
CA MET A 346 -2.81 18.88 10.88
C MET A 346 -2.75 20.42 10.93
N LYS A 347 -3.85 21.11 10.60
CA LYS A 347 -3.97 22.57 10.84
C LYS A 347 -3.84 22.95 12.31
N ASN A 348 -4.10 22.00 13.22
CA ASN A 348 -4.02 22.18 14.67
C ASN A 348 -2.62 21.88 15.24
N ALA A 349 -1.63 21.58 14.40
CA ALA A 349 -0.26 21.34 14.86
C ALA A 349 0.25 22.54 15.67
N PRO A 350 0.74 22.35 16.91
CA PRO A 350 1.15 23.45 17.77
C PRO A 350 2.29 24.30 17.19
N THR A 351 3.21 23.65 16.47
CA THR A 351 4.35 24.28 15.80
C THR A 351 4.57 23.68 14.40
N GLU A 352 5.34 24.39 13.57
CA GLU A 352 5.79 23.87 12.28
C GLU A 352 6.59 22.57 12.43
N ASN A 353 7.39 22.46 13.50
CA ASN A 353 8.15 21.24 13.79
C ASN A 353 7.21 20.07 14.15
N ASP A 354 6.15 20.30 14.92
CA ASP A 354 5.15 19.26 15.22
C ASP A 354 4.45 18.78 13.95
N PHE A 355 4.14 19.69 13.02
CA PHE A 355 3.61 19.35 11.70
C PHE A 355 4.57 18.42 10.93
N GLN A 356 5.87 18.77 10.87
CA GLN A 356 6.88 17.96 10.19
C GLN A 356 7.05 16.58 10.83
N LEU A 357 7.13 16.54 12.17
CA LEU A 357 7.23 15.28 12.90
C LEU A 357 6.03 14.36 12.65
N GLU A 358 4.84 14.95 12.49
CA GLU A 358 3.65 14.17 12.17
C GLU A 358 3.69 13.61 10.74
N CYS A 359 4.12 14.39 9.73
CA CYS A 359 4.33 13.86 8.38
C CYS A 359 5.30 12.67 8.41
N ASN A 360 6.42 12.81 9.11
CA ASN A 360 7.42 11.74 9.22
C ASN A 360 6.82 10.48 9.87
N ARG A 361 6.09 10.65 11.00
CA ARG A 361 5.41 9.53 11.68
C ARG A 361 4.41 8.83 10.76
N LEU A 362 3.57 9.60 10.05
CA LEU A 362 2.57 9.04 9.14
C LEU A 362 3.20 8.24 8.01
N VAL A 363 4.32 8.70 7.44
CA VAL A 363 5.07 7.96 6.42
C VAL A 363 5.75 6.72 7.00
N ASP A 364 6.33 6.81 8.20
CA ASP A 364 6.95 5.66 8.87
C ASP A 364 5.93 4.56 9.22
N GLU A 365 4.69 4.94 9.56
CA GLU A 365 3.62 4.04 9.97
C GLU A 365 2.66 3.63 8.83
N ILE A 366 2.82 4.18 7.63
CA ILE A 366 1.89 4.01 6.52
C ILE A 366 1.62 2.55 6.17
N HIS A 367 2.61 1.68 6.38
CA HIS A 367 2.54 0.25 6.10
C HIS A 367 1.60 -0.55 7.02
N TRP A 368 1.14 0.04 8.13
CA TRP A 368 0.11 -0.53 9.00
C TRP A 368 -1.30 -0.04 8.66
N PHE A 369 -1.43 1.06 7.92
CA PHE A 369 -2.69 1.75 7.67
C PHE A 369 -2.98 1.93 6.18
N ASP A 370 -2.57 3.05 5.59
CA ASP A 370 -3.03 3.44 4.26
C ASP A 370 -2.50 2.51 3.15
N VAL A 371 -1.21 2.20 3.17
CA VAL A 371 -0.61 1.27 2.21
C VAL A 371 -1.06 -0.17 2.44
N LEU A 372 -1.25 -0.59 3.69
CA LEU A 372 -1.83 -1.90 3.98
C LEU A 372 -3.21 -2.02 3.33
N ARG A 373 -4.07 -0.99 3.51
CA ARG A 373 -5.38 -0.90 2.88
C ARG A 373 -5.29 -0.99 1.36
N SER A 374 -4.44 -0.15 0.76
CA SER A 374 -4.24 -0.09 -0.68
C SER A 374 -3.79 -1.43 -1.26
N ASP A 375 -2.68 -1.99 -0.74
CA ASP A 375 -2.16 -3.28 -1.23
C ASP A 375 -3.17 -4.40 -1.07
N ARG A 376 -3.72 -4.60 0.14
CA ARG A 376 -4.55 -5.77 0.45
C ARG A 376 -5.89 -5.77 -0.25
N SER A 377 -6.57 -4.60 -0.32
CA SER A 377 -7.87 -4.49 -0.99
C SER A 377 -7.77 -4.74 -2.49
N ILE A 378 -6.69 -4.27 -3.12
CA ILE A 378 -6.47 -4.41 -4.56
C ILE A 378 -5.94 -5.82 -4.89
N SER A 379 -4.92 -6.29 -4.15
CA SER A 379 -4.31 -7.60 -4.42
C SER A 379 -5.21 -8.77 -4.11
N SER A 380 -6.16 -8.64 -3.17
CA SER A 380 -7.16 -9.68 -2.89
C SER A 380 -8.08 -9.99 -4.08
N ASN A 381 -8.04 -9.13 -5.09
CA ASN A 381 -8.74 -9.29 -6.36
C ASN A 381 -7.79 -9.64 -7.54
N GLY A 382 -6.53 -10.01 -7.28
CA GLY A 382 -5.57 -10.35 -8.32
C GLY A 382 -5.20 -9.15 -9.22
N LEU A 383 -5.09 -7.96 -8.62
CA LEU A 383 -4.69 -6.71 -9.27
C LEU A 383 -3.44 -6.14 -8.59
N GLU A 384 -2.74 -5.24 -9.28
CA GLU A 384 -1.56 -4.56 -8.76
C GLU A 384 -1.81 -3.07 -8.49
N ALA A 385 -1.67 -2.64 -7.23
CA ALA A 385 -1.67 -1.23 -6.88
C ALA A 385 -0.35 -0.54 -7.24
N ARG A 386 -0.43 0.67 -7.83
CA ARG A 386 0.70 1.59 -8.01
C ARG A 386 0.43 2.91 -7.35
N THR A 387 1.33 3.30 -6.44
CA THR A 387 1.21 4.44 -5.52
C THR A 387 2.32 5.47 -5.79
N PRO A 388 2.19 6.36 -6.80
CA PRO A 388 3.27 7.29 -7.16
C PRO A 388 3.67 8.25 -6.04
N PHE A 389 2.76 8.66 -5.15
CA PHE A 389 3.09 9.52 -4.01
C PHE A 389 4.09 8.88 -3.03
N LEU A 390 4.22 7.55 -3.05
CA LEU A 390 5.23 6.81 -2.28
C LEU A 390 6.48 6.51 -3.10
N ASP A 391 6.75 7.33 -4.10
CA ASP A 391 8.03 7.33 -4.78
C ASP A 391 9.16 7.82 -3.87
N LYS A 392 10.26 7.09 -3.84
CA LYS A 392 11.40 7.42 -2.98
C LYS A 392 11.91 8.86 -3.19
N ALA A 393 12.05 9.28 -4.44
CA ALA A 393 12.54 10.62 -4.76
C ALA A 393 11.51 11.70 -4.44
N PHE A 394 10.21 11.44 -4.70
CA PHE A 394 9.15 12.36 -4.36
C PHE A 394 9.01 12.54 -2.83
N VAL A 395 8.97 11.43 -2.08
CA VAL A 395 8.84 11.46 -0.62
C VAL A 395 10.00 12.24 0.01
N GLN A 396 11.24 11.93 -0.38
CA GLN A 396 12.42 12.61 0.14
C GLN A 396 12.39 14.10 -0.18
N TYR A 397 12.06 14.45 -1.42
CA TYR A 397 11.95 15.85 -1.84
C TYR A 397 10.87 16.59 -1.05
N TYR A 398 9.66 16.04 -0.96
CA TYR A 398 8.55 16.73 -0.31
C TYR A 398 8.75 16.88 1.20
N LEU A 399 9.23 15.83 1.88
CA LEU A 399 9.50 15.88 3.31
C LEU A 399 10.61 16.87 3.68
N SER A 400 11.56 17.11 2.79
CA SER A 400 12.66 18.03 3.01
C SER A 400 12.31 19.50 2.79
N ILE A 401 11.17 19.83 2.16
CA ILE A 401 10.66 21.20 2.07
C ILE A 401 10.42 21.74 3.49
N PRO A 402 10.87 23.00 3.80
CA PRO A 402 10.67 23.61 5.12
C PRO A 402 9.20 23.55 5.57
N ALA A 403 8.97 23.12 6.79
CA ALA A 403 7.60 22.87 7.32
C ALA A 403 6.70 24.11 7.20
N LYS A 404 7.23 25.32 7.46
CA LYS A 404 6.51 26.60 7.31
C LYS A 404 5.86 26.81 5.95
N MET A 405 6.41 26.19 4.90
CA MET A 405 5.88 26.29 3.54
C MET A 405 4.75 25.28 3.29
N LYS A 406 4.66 24.23 4.10
CA LYS A 406 3.68 23.16 3.98
C LYS A 406 2.45 23.36 4.88
N THR A 407 2.59 24.09 5.98
CA THR A 407 1.49 24.36 6.92
C THR A 407 0.34 25.12 6.25
N PHE A 408 -0.87 24.91 6.75
CA PHE A 408 -2.11 25.51 6.24
C PHE A 408 -3.06 25.89 7.38
N ASP A 409 -3.97 26.81 7.12
CA ASP A 409 -4.98 27.29 8.08
C ASP A 409 -6.41 26.84 7.76
N GLY A 410 -6.59 26.21 6.59
CA GLY A 410 -7.88 25.76 6.09
C GLY A 410 -8.83 26.87 5.62
N LYS A 411 -8.39 28.13 5.60
CA LYS A 411 -9.16 29.29 5.15
C LYS A 411 -8.53 29.98 3.95
N LEU A 412 -7.39 30.62 4.16
CA LEU A 412 -6.61 31.28 3.10
C LEU A 412 -5.69 30.30 2.38
N ARG A 413 -5.22 29.29 3.09
CA ARG A 413 -4.34 28.27 2.57
C ARG A 413 -4.93 26.90 2.87
N LEU A 414 -5.37 26.19 1.83
CA LEU A 414 -5.91 24.85 1.93
C LEU A 414 -4.81 23.81 2.20
N GLU A 415 -5.22 22.64 2.68
CA GLU A 415 -4.33 21.50 2.81
C GLU A 415 -3.67 21.16 1.46
N LYS A 416 -2.43 20.69 1.50
CA LYS A 416 -1.61 20.37 0.31
C LYS A 416 -1.42 21.57 -0.64
N TYR A 417 -1.35 22.78 -0.11
CA TYR A 417 -1.25 24.01 -0.90
C TYR A 417 -0.14 23.94 -1.96
N LEU A 418 1.07 23.52 -1.59
CA LEU A 418 2.19 23.41 -2.52
C LEU A 418 1.92 22.41 -3.66
N LEU A 419 1.30 21.27 -3.35
CA LEU A 419 0.92 20.30 -4.37
C LEU A 419 -0.11 20.90 -5.35
N ARG A 420 -1.15 21.55 -4.84
CA ARG A 420 -2.16 22.24 -5.67
C ARG A 420 -1.51 23.30 -6.54
N LYS A 421 -0.68 24.15 -5.93
CA LYS A 421 -0.02 25.27 -6.61
C LYS A 421 0.98 24.81 -7.68
N ALA A 422 1.66 23.67 -7.45
CA ALA A 422 2.57 23.08 -8.43
C ALA A 422 1.88 22.74 -9.76
N PHE A 423 0.56 22.47 -9.74
CA PHE A 423 -0.22 22.10 -10.92
C PHE A 423 -1.29 23.12 -11.32
N ASP A 424 -1.33 24.29 -10.68
CA ASP A 424 -2.36 25.32 -10.85
C ASP A 424 -2.48 25.84 -12.30
N GLN A 425 -1.36 25.90 -13.02
CA GLN A 425 -1.33 26.39 -14.40
C GLN A 425 -1.09 25.28 -15.44
N SER A 426 -1.25 24.03 -15.04
CA SER A 426 -0.94 22.89 -15.91
C SER A 426 -2.11 22.44 -16.79
N GLU A 427 -3.32 22.97 -16.54
CA GLU A 427 -4.56 22.54 -17.19
C GLU A 427 -4.88 21.03 -17.03
N LEU A 428 -4.12 20.33 -16.17
CA LEU A 428 -4.30 18.90 -15.91
C LEU A 428 -5.62 18.57 -15.24
N LEU A 429 -6.11 19.48 -14.38
CA LEU A 429 -7.35 19.33 -13.64
C LEU A 429 -8.23 20.58 -13.76
N PRO A 430 -9.57 20.42 -13.74
CA PRO A 430 -10.46 21.57 -13.56
C PRO A 430 -10.17 22.28 -12.25
N GLU A 431 -10.26 23.62 -12.24
CA GLU A 431 -10.05 24.44 -11.04
C GLU A 431 -10.95 23.99 -9.87
N SER A 432 -12.20 23.62 -10.15
CA SER A 432 -13.18 23.12 -9.17
C SER A 432 -12.75 21.84 -8.45
N VAL A 433 -11.83 21.08 -9.04
CA VAL A 433 -11.26 19.85 -8.46
C VAL A 433 -9.90 20.16 -7.84
N LEU A 434 -9.04 20.90 -8.54
CA LEU A 434 -7.71 21.26 -8.06
C LEU A 434 -7.77 22.02 -6.73
N TRP A 435 -8.75 22.89 -6.55
CA TRP A 435 -8.97 23.69 -5.34
C TRP A 435 -10.17 23.22 -4.50
N ARG A 436 -10.69 22.01 -4.77
CA ARG A 436 -11.72 21.37 -3.94
C ARG A 436 -11.20 21.16 -2.51
N ARG A 437 -11.99 21.54 -1.52
CA ARG A 437 -11.69 21.20 -0.11
C ARG A 437 -11.70 19.69 0.08
N LYS A 438 -10.80 19.20 0.94
CA LYS A 438 -10.68 17.77 1.20
C LYS A 438 -11.97 17.19 1.80
N CYS A 439 -12.40 16.07 1.22
CA CYS A 439 -13.37 15.16 1.79
C CYS A 439 -12.68 13.79 1.95
N ALA A 440 -12.80 13.16 3.12
CA ALA A 440 -12.25 11.82 3.31
C ALA A 440 -13.06 10.82 2.47
N PHE A 441 -12.41 9.81 1.90
CA PHE A 441 -13.06 8.79 1.06
C PHE A 441 -14.24 8.11 1.78
N SER A 442 -14.07 7.76 3.06
CA SER A 442 -15.14 7.20 3.89
C SER A 442 -16.37 8.11 4.05
N ASP A 443 -16.20 9.41 3.79
CA ASP A 443 -17.25 10.40 3.84
C ASP A 443 -17.84 10.71 2.47
N GLY A 444 -16.99 10.80 1.44
CA GLY A 444 -17.40 11.10 0.05
C GLY A 444 -18.14 9.96 -0.63
N VAL A 445 -17.93 8.72 -0.19
CA VAL A 445 -18.55 7.51 -0.75
C VAL A 445 -20.06 7.42 -0.51
N SER A 446 -20.63 8.25 0.36
CA SER A 446 -22.04 8.24 0.74
C SER A 446 -22.67 9.63 0.70
N ALA A 447 -24.02 9.70 0.66
CA ALA A 447 -24.75 10.97 0.76
C ALA A 447 -24.53 11.66 2.13
N LYS A 448 -24.63 13.00 2.17
CA LYS A 448 -24.44 13.80 3.39
C LYS A 448 -25.36 13.35 4.54
N ASP A 449 -26.63 13.06 4.23
CA ASP A 449 -27.66 12.72 5.22
C ASP A 449 -27.63 11.26 5.68
N ASN A 450 -26.88 10.38 4.97
CA ASN A 450 -26.80 8.95 5.26
C ASN A 450 -25.35 8.48 5.14
N SER A 451 -24.49 9.03 5.98
CA SER A 451 -23.06 8.78 5.92
C SER A 451 -22.72 7.33 6.18
N TRP A 452 -21.67 6.82 5.52
CA TRP A 452 -21.15 5.48 5.73
C TRP A 452 -20.87 5.18 7.22
N HIS A 453 -20.37 6.14 7.96
CA HIS A 453 -20.18 6.07 9.41
C HIS A 453 -21.49 5.71 10.15
N HIS A 454 -22.59 6.44 9.91
CA HIS A 454 -23.88 6.15 10.56
C HIS A 454 -24.47 4.80 10.14
N VAL A 455 -24.28 4.43 8.87
CA VAL A 455 -24.73 3.13 8.35
C VAL A 455 -24.04 1.99 9.10
N ILE A 456 -22.71 2.08 9.27
CA ILE A 456 -21.94 1.08 10.03
C ILE A 456 -22.38 1.04 11.49
N GLN A 457 -22.52 2.20 12.14
CA GLN A 457 -22.95 2.24 13.55
C GLN A 457 -24.29 1.55 13.75
N SER A 458 -25.29 1.87 12.92
CA SER A 458 -26.61 1.21 12.98
C SER A 458 -26.53 -0.30 12.74
N PHE A 459 -25.69 -0.73 11.81
CA PHE A 459 -25.43 -2.14 11.54
C PHE A 459 -24.82 -2.84 12.76
N VAL A 460 -23.79 -2.27 13.34
CA VAL A 460 -23.10 -2.85 14.49
C VAL A 460 -24.00 -2.87 15.73
N ASP A 461 -24.84 -1.86 15.93
CA ASP A 461 -25.83 -1.84 17.01
C ASP A 461 -26.84 -3.02 16.89
N SER A 462 -27.15 -3.42 15.67
CA SER A 462 -27.97 -4.63 15.43
C SER A 462 -27.27 -5.95 15.72
N LYS A 463 -25.92 -5.98 15.67
CA LYS A 463 -25.08 -7.19 15.87
C LYS A 463 -24.56 -7.33 17.30
N ILE A 464 -24.30 -6.24 18.00
CA ILE A 464 -23.65 -6.19 19.31
C ILE A 464 -24.57 -5.46 20.31
N SER A 465 -25.02 -6.17 21.34
CA SER A 465 -25.80 -5.52 22.41
C SER A 465 -24.91 -4.64 23.29
N ASP A 466 -25.53 -3.63 23.95
CA ASP A 466 -24.82 -2.77 24.90
C ASP A 466 -24.23 -3.56 26.08
N GLU A 467 -24.93 -4.58 26.54
CA GLU A 467 -24.47 -5.46 27.60
C GLU A 467 -23.24 -6.26 27.19
N GLU A 468 -23.27 -6.87 26.00
CA GLU A 468 -22.11 -7.58 25.45
C GLU A 468 -20.91 -6.66 25.34
N TYR A 469 -21.07 -5.49 24.75
CA TYR A 469 -19.99 -4.52 24.60
C TYR A 469 -19.42 -4.07 25.95
N LYS A 470 -20.28 -3.63 26.90
CA LYS A 470 -19.86 -3.14 28.22
C LYS A 470 -19.12 -4.21 29.03
N THR A 471 -19.47 -5.46 28.83
CA THR A 471 -18.89 -6.59 29.60
C THR A 471 -17.61 -7.09 28.96
N LYS A 472 -17.64 -7.41 27.65
CA LYS A 472 -16.54 -8.12 26.97
C LYS A 472 -15.45 -7.18 26.46
N SER A 473 -15.74 -5.92 26.11
CA SER A 473 -14.72 -4.98 25.63
C SER A 473 -13.64 -4.68 26.68
N LYS A 474 -13.96 -4.83 27.96
CA LYS A 474 -13.03 -4.60 29.08
C LYS A 474 -11.90 -5.64 29.16
N ALA A 475 -12.09 -6.81 28.57
CA ALA A 475 -11.07 -7.86 28.57
C ALA A 475 -9.90 -7.57 27.63
N TYR A 476 -10.07 -6.67 26.67
CA TYR A 476 -9.02 -6.29 25.74
C TYR A 476 -8.07 -5.27 26.36
N VAL A 477 -6.77 -5.60 26.34
CA VAL A 477 -5.70 -4.71 26.83
C VAL A 477 -5.04 -4.01 25.66
N HIS A 478 -4.59 -4.74 24.64
CA HIS A 478 -3.98 -4.20 23.43
C HIS A 478 -5.07 -3.72 22.46
N CYS A 479 -4.95 -2.52 21.95
CA CYS A 479 -5.96 -1.89 21.09
C CYS A 479 -7.37 -2.06 21.67
N LYS A 480 -7.56 -1.58 22.91
CA LYS A 480 -8.84 -1.68 23.61
C LYS A 480 -9.94 -1.00 22.78
N PRO A 481 -11.02 -1.71 22.44
CA PRO A 481 -12.11 -1.13 21.68
C PRO A 481 -12.76 0.04 22.41
N ILE A 482 -12.82 1.21 21.77
CA ILE A 482 -13.44 2.43 22.31
C ILE A 482 -14.85 2.66 21.75
N LEU A 483 -15.18 2.01 20.64
CA LEU A 483 -16.48 2.01 19.99
C LEU A 483 -17.01 0.59 19.88
N LYS A 484 -18.34 0.39 19.81
CA LYS A 484 -18.94 -0.91 19.48
C LYS A 484 -18.42 -1.44 18.14
N GLU A 485 -18.19 -0.54 17.17
CA GLU A 485 -17.63 -0.86 15.87
C GLU A 485 -16.23 -1.46 15.98
N SER A 486 -15.32 -0.80 16.72
CA SER A 486 -13.98 -1.34 16.95
C SER A 486 -14.00 -2.68 17.70
N TYR A 487 -14.99 -2.89 18.58
CA TYR A 487 -15.22 -4.19 19.23
C TYR A 487 -15.68 -5.24 18.23
N TYR A 488 -16.65 -4.92 17.35
CA TYR A 488 -17.12 -5.83 16.31
C TYR A 488 -15.99 -6.24 15.36
N TYR A 489 -15.21 -5.29 14.86
CA TYR A 489 -14.08 -5.58 13.99
C TYR A 489 -13.04 -6.46 14.67
N ARG A 490 -12.74 -6.19 15.94
CA ARG A 490 -11.85 -7.03 16.74
C ARG A 490 -12.37 -8.45 16.89
N LYS A 491 -13.66 -8.63 17.18
CA LYS A 491 -14.30 -9.94 17.31
C LYS A 491 -14.23 -10.74 16.01
N VAL A 492 -14.50 -10.09 14.87
CA VAL A 492 -14.39 -10.70 13.54
C VAL A 492 -12.94 -11.08 13.24
N PHE A 493 -11.99 -10.19 13.49
CA PHE A 493 -10.57 -10.46 13.31
C PHE A 493 -10.11 -11.68 14.12
N GLU A 494 -10.48 -11.77 15.39
CA GLU A 494 -10.11 -12.90 16.24
C GLU A 494 -10.75 -14.23 15.80
N SER A 495 -11.90 -14.20 15.15
CA SER A 495 -12.51 -15.41 14.59
C SER A 495 -11.68 -16.01 13.44
N PHE A 496 -10.96 -15.19 12.68
CA PHE A 496 -10.09 -15.63 11.59
C PHE A 496 -8.65 -15.91 12.03
N PHE A 497 -8.10 -15.08 12.90
CA PHE A 497 -6.67 -15.02 13.19
C PHE A 497 -6.29 -15.40 14.62
N GLY A 498 -7.29 -15.64 15.50
CA GLY A 498 -7.04 -15.93 16.90
C GLY A 498 -6.36 -14.76 17.61
N LYS A 499 -5.40 -15.05 18.47
CA LYS A 499 -4.67 -14.06 19.30
C LYS A 499 -3.52 -13.40 18.54
N GLN A 500 -3.79 -12.83 17.37
CA GLN A 500 -2.79 -12.13 16.55
C GLN A 500 -2.98 -10.60 16.58
N GLU A 501 -3.51 -10.07 17.66
CA GLU A 501 -3.79 -8.64 17.81
C GLU A 501 -2.59 -7.72 17.64
N LYS A 502 -1.37 -8.23 17.89
CA LYS A 502 -0.13 -7.46 17.76
C LYS A 502 0.30 -7.21 16.32
N LEU A 503 -0.40 -7.81 15.34
CA LEU A 503 -0.22 -7.45 13.93
C LEU A 503 -0.57 -5.98 13.67
N ILE A 504 -1.37 -5.36 14.54
CA ILE A 504 -1.69 -3.94 14.52
C ILE A 504 -1.06 -3.30 15.75
N PRO A 505 -0.21 -2.25 15.59
CA PRO A 505 0.51 -1.66 16.72
C PRO A 505 -0.41 -0.83 17.64
N HIS A 506 -1.33 -0.07 17.05
CA HIS A 506 -2.31 0.79 17.72
C HIS A 506 -3.45 1.12 16.74
N PHE A 507 -4.54 1.71 17.23
CA PHE A 507 -5.55 2.31 16.35
C PHE A 507 -5.01 3.60 15.74
N TRP A 508 -5.31 3.82 14.46
CA TRP A 508 -5.07 5.10 13.82
C TRP A 508 -6.01 6.16 14.40
N MET A 509 -5.46 7.26 14.90
CA MET A 509 -6.22 8.36 15.45
C MET A 509 -5.59 9.70 15.03
N PRO A 510 -6.41 10.74 14.74
CA PRO A 510 -5.92 12.08 14.49
C PRO A 510 -5.26 12.66 15.75
N LYS A 511 -4.16 13.38 15.61
CA LYS A 511 -3.53 14.14 16.70
C LYS A 511 -4.22 15.50 16.90
N TRP A 512 -4.01 16.09 18.06
CA TRP A 512 -4.48 17.46 18.41
C TRP A 512 -6.00 17.66 18.23
N VAL A 513 -6.76 16.59 18.39
CA VAL A 513 -8.22 16.57 18.37
C VAL A 513 -8.71 15.67 19.50
N GLU A 514 -9.63 16.17 20.29
CA GLU A 514 -10.30 15.37 21.35
C GLU A 514 -11.47 14.61 20.72
N THR A 515 -11.22 13.38 20.30
CA THR A 515 -12.24 12.49 19.74
C THR A 515 -11.98 11.03 20.08
N ASN A 516 -13.04 10.26 20.19
CA ASN A 516 -12.99 8.79 20.31
C ASN A 516 -13.21 8.09 18.96
N ASP A 517 -13.61 8.83 17.93
CA ASP A 517 -13.81 8.31 16.57
C ASP A 517 -12.76 8.91 15.64
N PRO A 518 -12.10 8.09 14.80
CA PRO A 518 -11.09 8.58 13.87
C PRO A 518 -11.65 9.38 12.69
N SER A 519 -12.99 9.49 12.57
CA SER A 519 -13.64 10.20 11.47
C SER A 519 -13.34 11.69 11.51
N ALA A 520 -13.02 12.27 10.34
CA ALA A 520 -12.84 13.71 10.19
C ALA A 520 -14.11 14.51 10.49
N ARG A 521 -15.28 13.87 10.44
CA ARG A 521 -16.60 14.52 10.73
C ARG A 521 -16.73 14.98 12.17
N GLU A 522 -16.01 14.37 13.10
CA GLU A 522 -15.96 14.81 14.50
C GLU A 522 -15.18 16.11 14.69
N MET A 523 -14.51 16.60 13.64
CA MET A 523 -13.72 17.83 13.70
C MET A 523 -14.57 19.04 13.36
N THR A 524 -14.56 20.04 14.24
CA THR A 524 -15.24 21.32 14.05
C THR A 524 -14.77 22.01 12.76
N GLY A 525 -15.70 22.41 11.89
CA GLY A 525 -15.41 23.10 10.63
C GLY A 525 -14.96 22.20 9.47
N TYR A 526 -15.16 20.88 9.57
CA TYR A 526 -14.82 19.96 8.48
C TYR A 526 -15.80 20.04 7.29
N LEU A 527 -17.07 20.31 7.55
CA LEU A 527 -18.13 20.35 6.53
C LEU A 527 -18.67 21.76 6.25
N GLU A 528 -18.11 22.78 6.88
CA GLU A 528 -18.39 24.21 6.60
C GLU A 528 -17.40 24.69 5.50
#